data_f4a0956a7bcad15ec8d1d059c970e16c
#
_entry.id   f4a0956a7bcad15ec8d1d059c970e16c
#
_cell.length_a   1.000
_cell.length_b   1.000
_cell.length_c   1.000
_cell.angle_alpha   90.00
_cell.angle_beta   90.00
_cell.angle_gamma   90.00
#
_symmetry.space_group_name_H-M   'P 1'
#
loop_
_entity.id
_entity.type
_entity.pdbx_description
1 polymer ?
#
loop_
_entity_poly.entity_id
_entity_poly.type
_entity_poly.pdbx_seq_one_letter_code
_entity_poly.pdbx_strand_id
1 'polypeptide(L)'
;MFPPEDFSPATSPLKENPMQLIGMLDSPYVRRAAISLQLLGLPFEHQSISVFSTFDRFREINPLVKAPSLICDDGTVLMDSILITQYAEAFPQKKRSLLPTDLGELQRALRIIGLAMTACEKSVQIVYEHKLRPAEKLHEPWLERVSGQLLEAYKALEEEFTKRPRAVTSATIDQATLTTAVAWYFSRQLVADVVPAERYPALAALSAAAEKLPEFAAAPYGDGICQAH
;
A
#
# COMPACT_ATOMS: atom_id res chain seq x y z
N MET A 1 37.56 13.61 -45.48
CA MET A 1 36.38 14.40 -45.07
C MET A 1 35.23 13.41 -45.01
N PHE A 2 34.91 12.87 -43.82
CA PHE A 2 33.78 11.94 -43.60
C PHE A 2 32.52 12.76 -43.34
N PRO A 3 31.35 12.40 -43.89
CA PRO A 3 30.10 13.08 -43.58
C PRO A 3 29.70 12.81 -42.13
N PRO A 4 29.02 13.74 -41.46
CA PRO A 4 28.51 13.52 -40.10
C PRO A 4 27.41 12.45 -40.13
N GLU A 5 27.59 11.41 -39.31
CA GLU A 5 26.54 10.42 -39.04
C GLU A 5 25.43 11.09 -38.21
N ASP A 6 24.24 11.09 -38.78
CA ASP A 6 23.01 11.62 -38.16
C ASP A 6 22.49 10.63 -37.11
N PHE A 7 22.88 10.84 -35.84
CA PHE A 7 22.32 10.12 -34.68
C PHE A 7 20.99 10.71 -34.31
N SER A 8 19.97 10.51 -35.14
CA SER A 8 18.59 10.68 -34.70
C SER A 8 18.23 9.47 -33.84
N PRO A 9 17.85 9.64 -32.55
CA PRO A 9 17.35 8.54 -31.76
C PRO A 9 16.04 8.06 -32.36
N ALA A 10 16.02 6.82 -32.83
CA ALA A 10 14.81 6.15 -33.29
C ALA A 10 13.87 6.00 -32.07
N THR A 11 12.94 6.93 -31.91
CA THR A 11 11.78 6.78 -31.02
C THR A 11 10.82 5.78 -31.68
N SER A 12 11.07 4.48 -31.51
CA SER A 12 10.01 3.48 -31.65
C SER A 12 8.92 3.82 -30.65
N PRO A 13 7.65 3.92 -31.06
CA PRO A 13 6.55 4.00 -30.09
C PRO A 13 6.59 2.68 -29.29
N LEU A 14 6.95 2.77 -28.01
CA LEU A 14 6.80 1.68 -27.08
C LEU A 14 5.32 1.29 -27.15
N LYS A 15 5.00 0.05 -27.43
CA LYS A 15 3.67 -0.48 -27.21
C LYS A 15 3.40 -0.26 -25.72
N GLU A 16 2.51 0.67 -25.42
CA GLU A 16 2.05 0.93 -24.08
C GLU A 16 1.27 -0.29 -23.59
N ASN A 17 1.98 -1.29 -23.07
CA ASN A 17 1.35 -2.26 -22.20
C ASN A 17 1.08 -1.54 -20.88
N PRO A 18 -0.16 -1.45 -20.42
CA PRO A 18 -0.44 -0.79 -19.15
C PRO A 18 0.34 -1.48 -18.04
N MET A 19 0.82 -0.70 -17.05
CA MET A 19 1.41 -1.26 -15.83
C MET A 19 0.49 -2.33 -15.24
N GLN A 20 1.06 -3.40 -14.68
CA GLN A 20 0.28 -4.46 -14.05
C GLN A 20 0.63 -4.60 -12.57
N LEU A 21 -0.34 -4.37 -11.70
CA LEU A 21 -0.20 -4.56 -10.26
C LEU A 21 -0.61 -5.99 -9.88
N ILE A 22 0.32 -6.73 -9.28
CA ILE A 22 0.18 -8.15 -8.95
C ILE A 22 0.07 -8.34 -7.44
N GLY A 23 -0.96 -9.08 -7.02
CA GLY A 23 -1.20 -9.44 -5.62
C GLY A 23 -2.68 -9.32 -5.25
N MET A 24 -3.09 -9.93 -4.15
CA MET A 24 -4.47 -9.86 -3.65
C MET A 24 -4.70 -8.58 -2.84
N LEU A 25 -5.92 -8.01 -2.91
CA LEU A 25 -6.30 -6.79 -2.18
C LEU A 25 -6.56 -7.01 -0.67
N ASP A 26 -6.51 -8.26 -0.20
CA ASP A 26 -6.46 -8.58 1.23
C ASP A 26 -5.11 -8.18 1.86
N SER A 27 -4.07 -8.07 1.04
CA SER A 27 -2.79 -7.49 1.46
C SER A 27 -2.90 -5.97 1.62
N PRO A 28 -2.57 -5.41 2.79
CA PRO A 28 -2.58 -3.96 2.99
C PRO A 28 -1.58 -3.25 2.07
N TYR A 29 -0.51 -3.93 1.69
CA TYR A 29 0.53 -3.40 0.81
C TYR A 29 0.05 -3.30 -0.64
N VAL A 30 -0.65 -4.34 -1.14
CA VAL A 30 -1.25 -4.33 -2.48
C VAL A 30 -2.36 -3.29 -2.56
N ARG A 31 -3.28 -3.30 -1.59
CA ARG A 31 -4.40 -2.36 -1.53
C ARG A 31 -3.92 -0.92 -1.47
N ARG A 32 -2.88 -0.63 -0.66
CA ARG A 32 -2.23 0.68 -0.60
C ARG A 32 -1.71 1.12 -1.97
N ALA A 33 -1.00 0.25 -2.68
CA ALA A 33 -0.47 0.56 -4.01
C ALA A 33 -1.60 0.82 -5.02
N ALA A 34 -2.63 -0.03 -5.05
CA ALA A 34 -3.77 0.12 -5.95
C ALA A 34 -4.51 1.45 -5.77
N ILE A 35 -4.80 1.84 -4.52
CA ILE A 35 -5.47 3.11 -4.21
C ILE A 35 -4.55 4.30 -4.54
N SER A 36 -3.24 4.20 -4.27
CA SER A 36 -2.28 5.26 -4.60
C SER A 36 -2.22 5.51 -6.11
N LEU A 37 -2.11 4.47 -6.93
CA LEU A 37 -2.08 4.57 -8.39
C LEU A 37 -3.35 5.24 -8.93
N GLN A 38 -4.54 4.88 -8.41
CA GLN A 38 -5.81 5.51 -8.78
C GLN A 38 -5.85 7.00 -8.43
N LEU A 39 -5.47 7.38 -7.20
CA LEU A 39 -5.43 8.78 -6.76
C LEU A 39 -4.41 9.63 -7.54
N LEU A 40 -3.31 9.01 -7.97
CA LEU A 40 -2.33 9.63 -8.86
C LEU A 40 -2.85 9.72 -10.31
N GLY A 41 -3.92 8.99 -10.65
CA GLY A 41 -4.50 8.94 -11.99
C GLY A 41 -3.64 8.19 -12.99
N LEU A 42 -2.86 7.23 -12.52
CA LEU A 42 -2.01 6.38 -13.36
C LEU A 42 -2.77 5.10 -13.74
N PRO A 43 -2.92 4.79 -15.02
CA PRO A 43 -3.61 3.59 -15.47
C PRO A 43 -2.79 2.34 -15.15
N PHE A 44 -3.45 1.29 -14.70
CA PHE A 44 -2.86 -0.02 -14.47
C PHE A 44 -3.91 -1.12 -14.56
N GLU A 45 -3.48 -2.33 -14.88
CA GLU A 45 -4.27 -3.54 -14.74
C GLU A 45 -3.97 -4.19 -13.39
N HIS A 46 -4.98 -4.76 -12.74
CA HIS A 46 -4.78 -5.49 -11.49
C HIS A 46 -5.00 -6.99 -11.70
N GLN A 47 -4.03 -7.79 -11.25
CA GLN A 47 -4.12 -9.24 -11.23
C GLN A 47 -4.13 -9.73 -9.78
N SER A 48 -5.27 -10.29 -9.36
CA SER A 48 -5.43 -10.89 -8.02
C SER A 48 -4.76 -12.27 -7.99
N ILE A 49 -3.46 -12.30 -7.66
CA ILE A 49 -2.67 -13.53 -7.59
C ILE A 49 -2.16 -13.67 -6.15
N SER A 50 -2.46 -14.83 -5.53
CA SER A 50 -2.08 -15.12 -4.14
C SER A 50 -0.63 -15.60 -4.04
N VAL A 51 0.10 -15.06 -3.05
CA VAL A 51 1.43 -15.57 -2.67
C VAL A 51 1.38 -16.92 -1.95
N PHE A 52 0.18 -17.43 -1.65
CA PHE A 52 -0.04 -18.71 -0.98
C PHE A 52 -0.71 -19.73 -1.91
N SER A 53 -1.97 -19.53 -2.28
CA SER A 53 -2.75 -20.50 -3.05
C SER A 53 -2.34 -20.60 -4.52
N THR A 54 -1.74 -19.55 -5.08
CA THR A 54 -1.22 -19.53 -6.47
C THR A 54 0.27 -19.19 -6.51
N PHE A 55 1.01 -19.76 -5.56
CA PHE A 55 2.44 -19.51 -5.33
C PHE A 55 3.29 -19.67 -6.60
N ASP A 56 3.11 -20.79 -7.34
CA ASP A 56 3.91 -21.06 -8.53
C ASP A 56 3.65 -20.02 -9.64
N ARG A 57 2.40 -19.63 -9.84
CA ARG A 57 2.04 -18.58 -10.79
C ARG A 57 2.65 -17.22 -10.39
N PHE A 58 2.65 -16.89 -9.09
CA PHE A 58 3.28 -15.66 -8.62
C PHE A 58 4.79 -15.71 -8.83
N ARG A 59 5.41 -16.88 -8.59
CA ARG A 59 6.86 -17.10 -8.75
C ARG A 59 7.34 -16.92 -10.18
N GLU A 60 6.51 -17.24 -11.18
CA GLU A 60 6.80 -17.00 -12.60
C GLU A 60 6.93 -15.50 -12.92
N ILE A 61 6.20 -14.64 -12.21
CA ILE A 61 6.23 -13.18 -12.37
C ILE A 61 7.36 -12.57 -11.55
N ASN A 62 7.44 -12.92 -10.27
CA ASN A 62 8.45 -12.47 -9.34
C ASN A 62 8.98 -13.67 -8.52
N PRO A 63 10.19 -14.15 -8.78
CA PRO A 63 10.76 -15.30 -8.05
C PRO A 63 10.85 -15.13 -6.55
N LEU A 64 10.84 -13.89 -6.03
CA LEU A 64 10.83 -13.60 -4.60
C LEU A 64 9.43 -13.75 -3.96
N VAL A 65 8.38 -13.96 -4.77
CA VAL A 65 6.99 -14.13 -4.34
C VAL A 65 6.57 -13.04 -3.35
N LYS A 66 6.88 -11.78 -3.68
CA LYS A 66 6.62 -10.62 -2.81
C LYS A 66 5.52 -9.73 -3.39
N ALA A 67 4.39 -9.66 -2.71
CA ALA A 67 3.27 -8.79 -3.05
C ALA A 67 3.33 -7.46 -2.27
N PRO A 68 3.01 -6.30 -2.93
CA PRO A 68 2.76 -6.16 -4.35
C PRO A 68 4.02 -6.30 -5.21
N SER A 69 3.83 -6.78 -6.43
CA SER A 69 4.77 -6.58 -7.54
C SER A 69 4.09 -5.72 -8.60
N LEU A 70 4.84 -4.80 -9.21
CA LEU A 70 4.38 -3.96 -10.32
C LEU A 70 5.24 -4.27 -11.55
N ILE A 71 4.61 -4.77 -12.61
CA ILE A 71 5.24 -4.90 -13.92
C ILE A 71 5.10 -3.55 -14.62
N CYS A 72 6.21 -2.90 -14.90
CA CYS A 72 6.27 -1.63 -15.62
C CYS A 72 6.10 -1.83 -17.14
N ASP A 73 5.89 -0.74 -17.88
CA ASP A 73 5.68 -0.74 -19.35
C ASP A 73 6.85 -1.39 -20.11
N ASP A 74 8.08 -1.30 -19.59
CA ASP A 74 9.29 -1.90 -20.14
C ASP A 74 9.52 -3.36 -19.70
N GLY A 75 8.61 -3.91 -18.89
CA GLY A 75 8.71 -5.26 -18.32
C GLY A 75 9.51 -5.35 -17.03
N THR A 76 10.08 -4.25 -16.52
CA THR A 76 10.76 -4.23 -15.23
C THR A 76 9.76 -4.55 -14.11
N VAL A 77 10.14 -5.45 -13.19
CA VAL A 77 9.32 -5.81 -12.04
C VAL A 77 9.81 -5.06 -10.80
N LEU A 78 9.03 -4.11 -10.34
CA LEU A 78 9.23 -3.44 -9.05
C LEU A 78 8.48 -4.18 -7.94
N MET A 79 9.00 -4.13 -6.72
CA MET A 79 8.35 -4.71 -5.54
C MET A 79 8.57 -3.84 -4.33
N ASP A 80 7.75 -4.11 -3.30
CA ASP A 80 7.46 -3.29 -2.13
C ASP A 80 6.63 -2.05 -2.47
N SER A 81 5.52 -1.92 -1.72
CA SER A 81 4.55 -0.85 -1.93
C SER A 81 5.14 0.56 -1.74
N ILE A 82 6.21 0.70 -0.93
CA ILE A 82 6.89 1.99 -0.73
C ILE A 82 7.59 2.39 -2.03
N LEU A 83 8.34 1.47 -2.64
CA LEU A 83 9.09 1.74 -3.87
C LEU A 83 8.15 1.92 -5.06
N ILE A 84 7.07 1.14 -5.14
CA ILE A 84 6.03 1.29 -6.16
C ILE A 84 5.37 2.67 -6.07
N THR A 85 5.00 3.14 -4.87
CA THR A 85 4.40 4.47 -4.70
C THR A 85 5.41 5.59 -4.94
N GLN A 86 6.68 5.40 -4.59
CA GLN A 86 7.74 6.35 -4.90
C GLN A 86 7.96 6.47 -6.41
N TYR A 87 7.97 5.35 -7.12
CA TYR A 87 8.05 5.33 -8.59
C TYR A 87 6.84 6.04 -9.21
N ALA A 88 5.63 5.74 -8.74
CA ALA A 88 4.41 6.38 -9.20
C ALA A 88 4.40 7.91 -8.98
N GLU A 89 4.94 8.38 -7.85
CA GLU A 89 5.10 9.82 -7.58
C GLU A 89 6.08 10.53 -8.54
N ALA A 90 6.97 9.80 -9.19
CA ALA A 90 7.91 10.36 -10.16
C ALA A 90 7.29 10.62 -11.55
N PHE A 91 6.09 10.05 -11.85
CA PHE A 91 5.44 10.26 -13.14
C PHE A 91 5.06 11.73 -13.35
N PRO A 92 5.47 12.36 -14.47
CA PRO A 92 5.12 13.75 -14.76
C PRO A 92 3.63 13.95 -15.05
N GLN A 93 2.96 12.92 -15.58
CA GLN A 93 1.53 12.95 -15.96
C GLN A 93 0.58 12.61 -14.81
N LYS A 94 1.08 12.42 -13.58
CA LYS A 94 0.19 12.21 -12.43
C LYS A 94 -0.75 13.41 -12.22
N LYS A 95 -2.00 13.13 -11.83
CA LYS A 95 -3.01 14.17 -11.59
C LYS A 95 -2.60 15.14 -10.48
N ARG A 96 -1.95 14.63 -9.42
CA ARG A 96 -1.45 15.41 -8.28
C ARG A 96 -0.41 14.59 -7.52
N SER A 97 0.37 15.21 -6.65
CA SER A 97 1.17 14.47 -5.67
C SER A 97 0.32 14.08 -4.45
N LEU A 98 0.60 12.92 -3.87
CA LEU A 98 0.06 12.48 -2.58
C LEU A 98 1.00 12.84 -1.42
N LEU A 99 2.18 13.42 -1.73
CA LEU A 99 3.15 13.87 -0.74
C LEU A 99 3.22 15.40 -0.72
N PRO A 100 3.37 16.02 0.46
CA PRO A 100 3.58 17.45 0.58
C PRO A 100 4.93 17.87 -0.02
N THR A 101 4.99 19.11 -0.52
CA THR A 101 6.24 19.74 -1.00
C THR A 101 6.97 20.52 0.08
N ASP A 102 6.26 21.01 1.11
CA ASP A 102 6.88 21.63 2.29
C ASP A 102 7.66 20.59 3.09
N LEU A 103 8.89 20.90 3.47
CA LEU A 103 9.80 19.96 4.13
C LEU A 103 9.27 19.51 5.52
N GLY A 104 8.67 20.41 6.28
CA GLY A 104 8.12 20.09 7.60
C GLY A 104 6.90 19.17 7.52
N GLU A 105 5.98 19.46 6.59
CA GLU A 105 4.82 18.62 6.34
C GLU A 105 5.23 17.28 5.70
N LEU A 106 6.26 17.25 4.85
CA LEU A 106 6.80 16.01 4.30
C LEU A 106 7.39 15.12 5.40
N GLN A 107 8.22 15.69 6.29
CA GLN A 107 8.78 14.96 7.44
C GLN A 107 7.66 14.34 8.28
N ARG A 108 6.60 15.09 8.55
CA ARG A 108 5.44 14.62 9.28
C ARG A 108 4.70 13.50 8.53
N ALA A 109 4.45 13.67 7.25
CA ALA A 109 3.79 12.66 6.42
C ALA A 109 4.59 11.36 6.40
N LEU A 110 5.91 11.43 6.23
CA LEU A 110 6.79 10.25 6.25
C LEU A 110 6.78 9.55 7.62
N ARG A 111 6.74 10.31 8.74
CA ARG A 111 6.59 9.72 10.07
C ARG A 111 5.27 8.96 10.21
N ILE A 112 4.15 9.53 9.75
CA ILE A 112 2.82 8.87 9.78
C ILE A 112 2.84 7.61 8.90
N ILE A 113 3.37 7.69 7.68
CA ILE A 113 3.52 6.54 6.79
C ILE A 113 4.33 5.43 7.47
N GLY A 114 5.45 5.78 8.10
CA GLY A 114 6.30 4.83 8.83
C GLY A 114 5.56 4.12 9.96
N LEU A 115 4.76 4.85 10.76
CA LEU A 115 3.91 4.27 11.81
C LEU A 115 2.86 3.33 11.24
N ALA A 116 2.15 3.74 10.18
CA ALA A 116 1.12 2.92 9.54
C ALA A 116 1.70 1.66 8.87
N MET A 117 2.86 1.77 8.23
CA MET A 117 3.57 0.62 7.66
C MET A 117 4.07 -0.34 8.75
N THR A 118 4.52 0.18 9.89
CA THR A 118 4.86 -0.64 11.06
C THR A 118 3.61 -1.36 11.58
N ALA A 119 2.46 -0.69 11.65
CA ALA A 119 1.21 -1.33 12.05
C ALA A 119 0.82 -2.47 11.09
N CYS A 120 0.94 -2.27 9.77
CA CYS A 120 0.75 -3.34 8.79
C CYS A 120 1.69 -4.52 9.03
N GLU A 121 2.98 -4.25 9.20
CA GLU A 121 4.00 -5.28 9.41
C GLU A 121 3.73 -6.11 10.67
N LYS A 122 3.42 -5.45 11.80
CA LYS A 122 3.17 -6.15 13.06
C LYS A 122 1.87 -6.94 13.02
N SER A 123 0.83 -6.41 12.38
CA SER A 123 -0.41 -7.17 12.15
C SER A 123 -0.16 -8.43 11.30
N VAL A 124 0.61 -8.31 10.21
CA VAL A 124 0.98 -9.47 9.37
C VAL A 124 1.79 -10.50 10.18
N GLN A 125 2.74 -10.06 11.01
CA GLN A 125 3.52 -10.97 11.87
C GLN A 125 2.63 -11.74 12.84
N ILE A 126 1.66 -11.08 13.48
CA ILE A 126 0.68 -11.72 14.38
C ILE A 126 -0.16 -12.74 13.60
N VAL A 127 -0.68 -12.35 12.42
CA VAL A 127 -1.46 -13.25 11.56
C VAL A 127 -0.67 -14.48 11.14
N TYR A 128 0.59 -14.32 10.74
CA TYR A 128 1.43 -15.43 10.30
C TYR A 128 1.79 -16.35 11.46
N GLU A 129 2.05 -15.81 12.65
CA GLU A 129 2.32 -16.60 13.84
C GLU A 129 1.13 -17.50 14.19
N HIS A 130 -0.11 -16.99 14.06
CA HIS A 130 -1.31 -17.79 14.36
C HIS A 130 -1.77 -18.69 13.21
N LYS A 131 -1.60 -18.28 11.94
CA LYS A 131 -2.16 -19.02 10.79
C LYS A 131 -1.18 -19.97 10.10
N LEU A 132 0.11 -19.65 10.15
CA LEU A 132 1.13 -20.43 9.43
C LEU A 132 1.98 -21.28 10.35
N ARG A 133 2.00 -21.00 11.65
CA ARG A 133 2.74 -21.77 12.63
C ARG A 133 1.82 -22.75 13.35
N PRO A 134 2.25 -24.01 13.59
CA PRO A 134 1.50 -24.93 14.44
C PRO A 134 1.31 -24.36 15.85
N ALA A 135 0.12 -24.55 16.43
CA ALA A 135 -0.26 -23.93 17.70
C ALA A 135 0.72 -24.24 18.86
N GLU A 136 1.27 -25.46 18.88
CA GLU A 136 2.26 -25.90 19.87
C GLU A 136 3.65 -25.27 19.71
N LYS A 137 3.85 -24.50 18.62
CA LYS A 137 5.09 -23.76 18.31
C LYS A 137 4.94 -22.25 18.41
N LEU A 138 3.81 -21.77 18.91
CA LEU A 138 3.61 -20.34 19.17
C LEU A 138 4.65 -19.88 20.20
N HIS A 139 5.21 -18.69 19.97
CA HIS A 139 6.19 -18.10 20.87
C HIS A 139 5.60 -16.84 21.51
N GLU A 140 4.98 -17.01 22.68
CA GLU A 140 4.28 -15.95 23.42
C GLU A 140 5.13 -14.70 23.63
N PRO A 141 6.42 -14.77 24.05
CA PRO A 141 7.22 -13.56 24.22
C PRO A 141 7.40 -12.74 22.92
N TRP A 142 7.39 -13.43 21.75
CA TRP A 142 7.43 -12.75 20.46
C TRP A 142 6.10 -12.09 20.14
N LEU A 143 4.98 -12.78 20.37
CA LEU A 143 3.64 -12.23 20.18
C LEU A 143 3.38 -11.01 21.07
N GLU A 144 3.80 -11.05 22.34
CA GLU A 144 3.73 -9.91 23.26
C GLU A 144 4.52 -8.71 22.72
N ARG A 145 5.75 -8.95 22.25
CA ARG A 145 6.60 -7.91 21.67
C ARG A 145 5.97 -7.27 20.45
N VAL A 146 5.53 -8.05 19.47
CA VAL A 146 4.96 -7.50 18.22
C VAL A 146 3.61 -6.83 18.46
N SER A 147 2.81 -7.36 19.38
CA SER A 147 1.54 -6.74 19.79
C SER A 147 1.77 -5.41 20.49
N GLY A 148 2.76 -5.33 21.39
CA GLY A 148 3.15 -4.06 22.02
C GLY A 148 3.60 -3.00 20.98
N GLN A 149 4.41 -3.39 20.00
CA GLN A 149 4.83 -2.49 18.92
C GLN A 149 3.65 -2.03 18.07
N LEU A 150 2.68 -2.91 17.77
CA LEU A 150 1.46 -2.59 17.05
C LEU A 150 0.63 -1.56 17.79
N LEU A 151 0.41 -1.76 19.10
CA LEU A 151 -0.38 -0.86 19.94
C LEU A 151 0.27 0.52 20.09
N GLU A 152 1.60 0.60 20.23
CA GLU A 152 2.32 1.88 20.26
C GLU A 152 2.25 2.62 18.92
N ALA A 153 2.32 1.90 17.78
CA ALA A 153 2.14 2.52 16.48
C ALA A 153 0.74 3.14 16.34
N TYR A 154 -0.32 2.41 16.73
CA TYR A 154 -1.69 2.93 16.67
C TYR A 154 -1.96 4.04 17.68
N LYS A 155 -1.37 4.00 18.88
CA LYS A 155 -1.44 5.10 19.83
C LYS A 155 -0.85 6.38 19.26
N ALA A 156 0.33 6.30 18.64
CA ALA A 156 0.97 7.45 18.01
C ALA A 156 0.17 7.99 16.81
N LEU A 157 -0.44 7.11 16.00
CA LEU A 157 -1.33 7.50 14.91
C LEU A 157 -2.60 8.17 15.42
N GLU A 158 -3.26 7.61 16.45
CA GLU A 158 -4.47 8.19 17.07
C GLU A 158 -4.19 9.60 17.61
N GLU A 159 -3.08 9.79 18.32
CA GLU A 159 -2.66 11.12 18.81
C GLU A 159 -2.45 12.10 17.66
N GLU A 160 -1.85 11.67 16.57
CA GLU A 160 -1.55 12.49 15.41
C GLU A 160 -2.82 12.99 14.73
N PHE A 161 -3.79 12.09 14.47
CA PHE A 161 -5.05 12.43 13.80
C PHE A 161 -6.05 13.13 14.74
N THR A 162 -5.97 12.91 16.04
CA THR A 162 -6.73 13.67 17.04
C THR A 162 -6.24 15.13 17.11
N LYS A 163 -4.91 15.35 17.13
CA LYS A 163 -4.34 16.71 17.18
C LYS A 163 -4.59 17.51 15.92
N ARG A 164 -4.63 16.86 14.76
CA ARG A 164 -4.82 17.51 13.45
C ARG A 164 -5.81 16.72 12.58
N PRO A 165 -7.12 16.83 12.87
CA PRO A 165 -8.15 16.21 12.03
C PRO A 165 -8.04 16.68 10.59
N ARG A 166 -8.26 15.76 9.64
CA ARG A 166 -8.19 16.04 8.20
C ARG A 166 -9.50 15.69 7.54
N ALA A 167 -9.89 16.50 6.55
CA ALA A 167 -10.98 16.14 5.66
C ALA A 167 -10.52 15.01 4.74
N VAL A 168 -11.31 13.93 4.67
CA VAL A 168 -11.02 12.75 3.85
C VAL A 168 -11.91 12.80 2.61
N THR A 169 -11.36 13.28 1.50
CA THR A 169 -11.99 13.30 0.17
C THR A 169 -10.96 12.86 -0.86
N SER A 170 -11.38 12.47 -2.07
CA SER A 170 -10.44 12.12 -3.17
C SER A 170 -9.47 13.26 -3.51
N ALA A 171 -9.89 14.53 -3.29
CA ALA A 171 -9.04 15.70 -3.54
C ALA A 171 -8.03 15.99 -2.42
N THR A 172 -8.35 15.64 -1.16
CA THR A 172 -7.55 16.03 0.01
C THR A 172 -6.76 14.91 0.64
N ILE A 173 -7.17 13.64 0.42
CA ILE A 173 -6.46 12.49 0.99
C ILE A 173 -5.02 12.43 0.47
N ASP A 174 -4.07 12.35 1.40
CA ASP A 174 -2.65 12.21 1.11
C ASP A 174 -2.15 10.79 1.38
N GLN A 175 -0.90 10.51 1.04
CA GLN A 175 -0.29 9.18 1.22
C GLN A 175 -0.27 8.74 2.69
N ALA A 176 -0.13 9.68 3.63
CA ALA A 176 -0.13 9.39 5.06
C ALA A 176 -1.52 8.94 5.55
N THR A 177 -2.55 9.68 5.16
CA THR A 177 -3.95 9.39 5.50
C THR A 177 -4.42 8.08 4.86
N LEU A 178 -4.14 7.89 3.57
CA LEU A 178 -4.45 6.67 2.82
C LEU A 178 -3.79 5.44 3.48
N THR A 179 -2.48 5.51 3.74
CA THR A 179 -1.73 4.38 4.33
C THR A 179 -2.29 4.02 5.70
N THR A 180 -2.64 5.04 6.52
CA THR A 180 -3.23 4.83 7.84
C THR A 180 -4.60 4.17 7.75
N ALA A 181 -5.46 4.62 6.82
CA ALA A 181 -6.80 4.04 6.63
C ALA A 181 -6.73 2.56 6.22
N VAL A 182 -5.84 2.24 5.27
CA VAL A 182 -5.62 0.85 4.82
C VAL A 182 -5.06 -0.02 5.95
N ALA A 183 -4.07 0.46 6.70
CA ALA A 183 -3.48 -0.25 7.82
C ALA A 183 -4.53 -0.53 8.91
N TRP A 184 -5.32 0.48 9.27
CA TRP A 184 -6.40 0.34 10.24
C TRP A 184 -7.43 -0.70 9.80
N TYR A 185 -7.94 -0.58 8.57
CA TYR A 185 -8.92 -1.53 8.04
C TYR A 185 -8.39 -2.97 8.10
N PHE A 186 -7.17 -3.20 7.62
CA PHE A 186 -6.52 -4.51 7.65
C PHE A 186 -6.43 -5.09 9.07
N SER A 187 -5.94 -4.32 10.03
CA SER A 187 -5.80 -4.78 11.41
C SER A 187 -7.15 -5.08 12.06
N ARG A 188 -8.19 -4.30 11.73
CA ARG A 188 -9.55 -4.57 12.21
C ARG A 188 -10.16 -5.84 11.63
N GLN A 189 -9.75 -6.25 10.42
CA GLN A 189 -10.21 -7.51 9.83
C GLN A 189 -9.54 -8.75 10.46
N LEU A 190 -8.29 -8.64 10.87
CA LEU A 190 -7.47 -9.82 11.17
C LEU A 190 -6.98 -9.93 12.62
N VAL A 191 -6.82 -8.82 13.33
CA VAL A 191 -6.28 -8.75 14.70
C VAL A 191 -7.11 -7.80 15.58
N ALA A 192 -8.43 -7.84 15.41
CA ALA A 192 -9.38 -6.97 16.09
C ALA A 192 -9.37 -7.10 17.62
N ASP A 193 -9.03 -8.27 18.11
CA ASP A 193 -8.84 -8.61 19.52
C ASP A 193 -7.62 -7.92 20.14
N VAL A 194 -6.55 -7.74 19.34
CA VAL A 194 -5.33 -7.03 19.77
C VAL A 194 -5.55 -5.50 19.71
N VAL A 195 -6.29 -5.01 18.71
CA VAL A 195 -6.50 -3.56 18.46
C VAL A 195 -7.98 -3.19 18.67
N PRO A 196 -8.44 -2.95 19.89
CA PRO A 196 -9.85 -2.64 20.19
C PRO A 196 -10.22 -1.24 19.65
N ALA A 197 -11.29 -1.17 18.83
CA ALA A 197 -11.66 0.04 18.09
C ALA A 197 -12.00 1.24 18.99
N GLU A 198 -12.56 0.98 20.15
CA GLU A 198 -12.97 1.99 21.14
C GLU A 198 -11.81 2.83 21.70
N ARG A 199 -10.58 2.34 21.57
CA ARG A 199 -9.38 3.06 21.99
C ARG A 199 -8.85 4.03 20.93
N TYR A 200 -9.36 3.94 19.69
CA TYR A 200 -8.83 4.65 18.54
C TYR A 200 -9.95 5.29 17.69
N PRO A 201 -10.77 6.18 18.28
CA PRO A 201 -11.94 6.75 17.59
C PRO A 201 -11.60 7.61 16.39
N ALA A 202 -10.46 8.35 16.41
CA ALA A 202 -10.04 9.16 15.27
C ALA A 202 -9.65 8.27 14.07
N LEU A 203 -8.93 7.16 14.30
CA LEU A 203 -8.56 6.21 13.25
C LEU A 203 -9.78 5.46 12.71
N ALA A 204 -10.71 5.10 13.57
CA ALA A 204 -11.96 4.45 13.16
C ALA A 204 -12.78 5.38 12.25
N ALA A 205 -12.93 6.64 12.62
CA ALA A 205 -13.62 7.65 11.81
C ALA A 205 -12.92 7.93 10.49
N LEU A 206 -11.59 8.06 10.51
CA LEU A 206 -10.75 8.28 9.34
C LEU A 206 -10.90 7.14 8.33
N SER A 207 -10.76 5.89 8.79
CA SER A 207 -10.88 4.72 7.93
C SER A 207 -12.30 4.57 7.37
N ALA A 208 -13.33 4.79 8.20
CA ALA A 208 -14.73 4.75 7.76
C ALA A 208 -15.06 5.83 6.72
N ALA A 209 -14.41 6.99 6.78
CA ALA A 209 -14.53 8.03 5.76
C ALA A 209 -13.80 7.66 4.47
N ALA A 210 -12.58 7.11 4.58
CA ALA A 210 -11.76 6.69 3.45
C ALA A 210 -12.41 5.55 2.66
N GLU A 211 -12.99 4.56 3.33
CA GLU A 211 -13.67 3.42 2.68
C GLU A 211 -14.87 3.83 1.80
N LYS A 212 -15.41 5.05 1.98
CA LYS A 212 -16.47 5.61 1.13
C LYS A 212 -15.96 6.29 -0.13
N LEU A 213 -14.67 6.50 -0.26
CA LEU A 213 -14.09 7.10 -1.45
C LEU A 213 -14.14 6.13 -2.64
N PRO A 214 -14.36 6.63 -3.87
CA PRO A 214 -14.44 5.78 -5.06
C PRO A 214 -13.19 4.94 -5.26
N GLU A 215 -11.99 5.47 -4.97
CA GLU A 215 -10.72 4.76 -5.13
C GLU A 215 -10.56 3.58 -4.14
N PHE A 216 -11.15 3.69 -2.94
CA PHE A 216 -11.19 2.61 -1.96
C PHE A 216 -12.26 1.57 -2.33
N ALA A 217 -13.43 2.03 -2.78
CA ALA A 217 -14.51 1.17 -3.25
C ALA A 217 -14.09 0.36 -4.49
N ALA A 218 -13.31 0.95 -5.40
CA ALA A 218 -12.75 0.27 -6.57
C ALA A 218 -11.64 -0.73 -6.22
N ALA A 219 -11.03 -0.65 -5.03
CA ALA A 219 -10.06 -1.59 -4.51
C ALA A 219 -10.57 -2.26 -3.21
N PRO A 220 -11.65 -3.05 -3.26
CA PRO A 220 -12.25 -3.64 -2.07
C PRO A 220 -11.29 -4.65 -1.42
N TYR A 221 -11.30 -4.70 -0.09
CA TYR A 221 -10.54 -5.72 0.65
C TYR A 221 -11.02 -7.13 0.29
N GLY A 222 -10.09 -8.03 -0.06
CA GLY A 222 -10.38 -9.43 -0.38
C GLY A 222 -9.62 -9.94 -1.60
N ASP A 223 -10.20 -10.93 -2.27
CA ASP A 223 -9.64 -11.62 -3.43
C ASP A 223 -10.11 -11.05 -4.78
N GLY A 224 -10.96 -10.03 -4.74
CA GLY A 224 -11.48 -9.34 -5.93
C GLY A 224 -10.39 -8.60 -6.72
N ILE A 225 -10.81 -8.07 -7.87
CA ILE A 225 -9.96 -7.28 -8.77
C ILE A 225 -10.23 -5.80 -8.53
N CYS A 226 -9.18 -4.97 -8.53
CA CYS A 226 -9.32 -3.52 -8.54
C CYS A 226 -9.97 -3.07 -9.85
N GLN A 227 -11.08 -2.34 -9.73
CA GLN A 227 -11.82 -1.76 -10.87
C GLN A 227 -11.34 -0.33 -11.11
N ALA A 228 -10.04 -0.17 -11.42
CA ALA A 228 -9.47 1.13 -11.77
C ALA A 228 -10.13 1.68 -13.03
N HIS A 229 -10.52 2.97 -12.99
CA HIS A 229 -11.16 3.70 -14.08
C HIS A 229 -10.16 4.64 -14.77
#